data_d6afd0a685649084252a01465aa5544c
#
_entry.id   d6afd0a685649084252a01465aa5544c
#
_cell.length_a   1.000
_cell.length_b   1.000
_cell.length_c   1.000
_cell.angle_alpha   90.00
_cell.angle_beta   90.00
_cell.angle_gamma   90.00
#
_symmetry.space_group_name_H-M   'P 1'
#
loop_
_entity.id
_entity.type
_entity.pdbx_description
1 polymer ?
#
loop_
_entity_poly.entity_id
_entity_poly.type
_entity_poly.pdbx_seq_one_letter_code
_entity_poly.pdbx_strand_id
1 'polypeptide(L)'
;MRASRGAGDNEPMRVLIVEDERKLAELLARGLREEGHAADIAARGEDAVWMAEAAPFDVIVLDVMLPGLDGFAVCRRLREREIWTPVLMLTARDAVEDRVAGLDAGADDYLAKPFAFDELLARLRALARRAPNERPTMLAVGELRLDPAARRVWRGDTELEVSSKEFALLELFLRNAGAVLSRDQLLDGAWDMSFERRSNVIDVYVRTLRGKIGRNAIETVRGVGYRLREGE
;
A
#
# COMPACT_ATOMS: atom_id res chain seq x y z
N MET A 1 -13.60 40.17 11.21
CA MET A 1 -13.83 39.11 10.20
C MET A 1 -12.62 38.20 10.18
N ARG A 2 -12.61 37.13 10.97
CA ARG A 2 -11.52 36.14 11.02
C ARG A 2 -11.87 35.02 10.05
N ALA A 3 -11.07 34.87 9.00
CA ALA A 3 -11.16 33.75 8.07
C ALA A 3 -10.90 32.44 8.84
N SER A 4 -11.87 31.55 8.82
CA SER A 4 -11.73 30.14 9.27
C SER A 4 -10.73 29.44 8.35
N ARG A 5 -9.51 29.20 8.84
CA ARG A 5 -8.62 28.20 8.26
C ARG A 5 -9.23 26.84 8.52
N GLY A 6 -9.42 26.06 7.44
CA GLY A 6 -9.96 24.71 7.52
C GLY A 6 -9.11 23.84 8.45
N ALA A 7 -9.74 23.35 9.51
CA ALA A 7 -9.20 22.27 10.32
C ALA A 7 -9.34 20.98 9.49
N GLY A 8 -8.21 20.34 9.14
CA GLY A 8 -8.27 19.04 8.49
C GLY A 8 -6.97 18.46 7.92
N ASP A 9 -5.94 19.26 7.63
CA ASP A 9 -4.83 18.75 6.80
C ASP A 9 -3.44 18.69 7.48
N ASN A 10 -3.28 18.98 8.78
CA ASN A 10 -1.96 19.01 9.41
C ASN A 10 -1.98 18.56 10.87
N GLU A 11 -2.53 17.36 11.15
CA GLU A 11 -2.32 16.75 12.45
C GLU A 11 -0.83 16.33 12.59
N PRO A 12 -0.19 16.56 13.75
CA PRO A 12 1.18 16.15 14.00
C PRO A 12 1.31 14.63 13.88
N MET A 13 2.19 14.16 12.99
CA MET A 13 2.51 12.74 12.82
C MET A 13 3.82 12.40 13.53
N ARG A 14 3.96 11.14 13.95
CA ARG A 14 5.24 10.57 14.37
C ARG A 14 5.76 9.64 13.28
N VAL A 15 6.84 10.01 12.65
CA VAL A 15 7.42 9.33 11.49
C VAL A 15 8.72 8.63 11.88
N LEU A 16 8.86 7.35 11.54
CA LEU A 16 10.15 6.64 11.61
C LEU A 16 10.82 6.71 10.25
N ILE A 17 12.02 7.27 10.19
CA ILE A 17 12.86 7.34 8.98
C ILE A 17 13.92 6.25 9.08
N VAL A 18 13.94 5.32 8.11
CA VAL A 18 14.90 4.22 8.02
C VAL A 18 15.77 4.46 6.79
N GLU A 19 16.96 5.01 7.01
CA GLU A 19 17.87 5.46 5.97
C GLU A 19 19.31 5.40 6.51
N ASP A 20 20.22 4.74 5.80
CA ASP A 20 21.63 4.61 6.22
C ASP A 20 22.48 5.82 5.82
N GLU A 21 22.07 6.58 4.79
CA GLU A 21 22.72 7.84 4.45
C GLU A 21 22.33 8.93 5.48
N ARG A 22 23.21 9.13 6.46
CA ARG A 22 22.98 10.05 7.57
C ARG A 22 22.54 11.46 7.14
N LYS A 23 23.14 12.00 6.05
CA LYS A 23 22.79 13.36 5.57
C LYS A 23 21.36 13.43 5.08
N LEU A 24 20.90 12.43 4.34
CA LEU A 24 19.52 12.35 3.84
C LEU A 24 18.55 12.14 5.00
N ALA A 25 18.84 11.22 5.93
CA ALA A 25 18.02 10.98 7.10
C ALA A 25 17.83 12.25 7.96
N GLU A 26 18.93 12.99 8.26
CA GLU A 26 18.90 14.25 9.00
C GLU A 26 18.15 15.37 8.25
N LEU A 27 18.27 15.44 6.91
CA LEU A 27 17.55 16.40 6.08
C LEU A 27 16.03 16.14 6.13
N LEU A 28 15.62 14.89 5.96
CA LEU A 28 14.21 14.48 6.04
C LEU A 28 13.64 14.75 7.43
N ALA A 29 14.36 14.36 8.49
CA ALA A 29 13.92 14.58 9.86
C ALA A 29 13.77 16.06 10.18
N ARG A 30 14.68 16.92 9.70
CA ARG A 30 14.58 18.36 9.87
C ARG A 30 13.36 18.92 9.13
N GLY A 31 13.18 18.58 7.86
CA GLY A 31 12.03 19.05 7.09
C GLY A 31 10.70 18.63 7.72
N LEU A 32 10.58 17.40 8.20
CA LEU A 32 9.39 16.93 8.90
C LEU A 32 9.14 17.72 10.21
N ARG A 33 10.18 18.02 10.98
CA ARG A 33 10.05 18.83 12.21
C ARG A 33 9.66 20.27 11.92
N GLU A 34 10.16 20.87 10.84
CA GLU A 34 9.78 22.22 10.38
C GLU A 34 8.28 22.26 10.00
N GLU A 35 7.72 21.15 9.50
CA GLU A 35 6.29 20.99 9.21
C GLU A 35 5.45 20.58 10.45
N GLY A 36 6.06 20.49 11.63
CA GLY A 36 5.37 20.21 12.88
C GLY A 36 5.20 18.73 13.22
N HIS A 37 5.91 17.83 12.54
CA HIS A 37 5.87 16.39 12.78
C HIS A 37 7.02 15.94 13.70
N ALA A 38 6.84 14.83 14.44
CA ALA A 38 7.93 14.17 15.14
C ALA A 38 8.64 13.20 14.20
N ALA A 39 9.98 13.16 14.22
CA ALA A 39 10.76 12.27 13.37
C ALA A 39 11.86 11.58 14.18
N ASP A 40 11.84 10.24 14.17
CA ASP A 40 12.87 9.37 14.71
C ASP A 40 13.66 8.75 13.55
N ILE A 41 14.95 8.44 13.74
CA ILE A 41 15.83 7.91 12.69
C ILE A 41 16.37 6.56 13.13
N ALA A 42 16.31 5.58 12.25
CA ALA A 42 17.00 4.31 12.32
C ALA A 42 17.97 4.21 11.14
N ALA A 43 19.25 3.95 11.38
CA ALA A 43 20.25 3.80 10.34
C ALA A 43 20.37 2.35 9.79
N ARG A 44 19.64 1.40 10.38
CA ARG A 44 19.70 -0.03 10.04
C ARG A 44 18.29 -0.64 10.10
N GLY A 45 18.07 -1.65 9.27
CA GLY A 45 16.78 -2.34 9.24
C GLY A 45 16.41 -3.03 10.56
N GLU A 46 17.40 -3.60 11.26
CA GLU A 46 17.18 -4.24 12.56
C GLU A 46 16.71 -3.25 13.63
N ASP A 47 17.31 -2.04 13.65
CA ASP A 47 16.93 -0.98 14.58
C ASP A 47 15.52 -0.48 14.30
N ALA A 48 15.14 -0.39 13.00
CA ALA A 48 13.81 0.01 12.60
C ALA A 48 12.73 -0.96 13.11
N VAL A 49 12.95 -2.26 12.97
CA VAL A 49 12.02 -3.28 13.49
C VAL A 49 11.89 -3.15 15.00
N TRP A 50 13.00 -3.03 15.73
CA TRP A 50 12.98 -2.86 17.18
C TRP A 50 12.27 -1.58 17.61
N MET A 51 12.53 -0.45 16.95
CA MET A 51 11.87 0.82 17.26
C MET A 51 10.37 0.78 17.01
N ALA A 52 9.95 0.15 15.92
CA ALA A 52 8.53 0.00 15.58
C ALA A 52 7.78 -0.95 16.54
N GLU A 53 8.47 -1.90 17.18
CA GLU A 53 7.92 -2.71 18.27
C GLU A 53 7.82 -1.93 19.59
N ALA A 54 8.82 -1.09 19.86
CA ALA A 54 8.93 -0.38 21.14
C ALA A 54 7.97 0.82 21.26
N ALA A 55 7.57 1.42 20.13
CA ALA A 55 6.73 2.61 20.13
C ALA A 55 5.84 2.70 18.86
N PRO A 56 4.62 3.29 18.96
CA PRO A 56 3.78 3.51 17.81
C PRO A 56 4.31 4.64 16.92
N PHE A 57 4.26 4.43 15.61
CA PHE A 57 4.50 5.42 14.57
C PHE A 57 3.27 5.52 13.66
N ASP A 58 3.03 6.71 13.10
CA ASP A 58 1.93 6.93 12.18
C ASP A 58 2.30 6.49 10.75
N VAL A 59 3.59 6.64 10.38
CA VAL A 59 4.14 6.21 9.09
C VAL A 59 5.62 5.86 9.25
N ILE A 60 6.10 4.88 8.47
CA ILE A 60 7.51 4.53 8.33
C ILE A 60 7.96 4.93 6.92
N VAL A 61 9.00 5.76 6.82
CA VAL A 61 9.75 6.03 5.58
C VAL A 61 10.92 5.07 5.54
N LEU A 62 11.02 4.23 4.51
CA LEU A 62 11.94 3.09 4.50
C LEU A 62 12.74 3.04 3.20
N ASP A 63 14.06 3.21 3.30
CA ASP A 63 14.92 2.96 2.14
C ASP A 63 14.93 1.47 1.80
N VAL A 64 14.86 1.17 0.52
CA VAL A 64 15.01 -0.19 -0.01
C VAL A 64 16.45 -0.68 0.14
N MET A 65 17.43 0.22 -0.08
CA MET A 65 18.85 -0.12 -0.17
C MET A 65 19.60 0.00 1.17
N LEU A 66 19.11 -0.72 2.20
CA LEU A 66 19.77 -0.72 3.51
C LEU A 66 20.87 -1.80 3.60
N PRO A 67 21.97 -1.54 4.33
CA PRO A 67 22.98 -2.56 4.59
C PRO A 67 22.45 -3.60 5.60
N GLY A 68 22.76 -4.85 5.33
CA GLY A 68 22.34 -5.99 6.17
C GLY A 68 20.90 -6.40 5.88
N LEU A 69 19.94 -5.97 6.69
CA LEU A 69 18.52 -6.22 6.45
C LEU A 69 17.95 -5.15 5.49
N ASP A 70 17.72 -5.53 4.23
CA ASP A 70 17.16 -4.63 3.22
C ASP A 70 15.73 -4.17 3.55
N GLY A 71 15.25 -3.09 2.88
CA GLY A 71 13.95 -2.51 3.15
C GLY A 71 12.79 -3.48 2.91
N PHE A 72 12.89 -4.38 1.93
CA PHE A 72 11.87 -5.40 1.69
C PHE A 72 11.79 -6.40 2.85
N ALA A 73 12.96 -6.83 3.36
CA ALA A 73 13.03 -7.74 4.49
C ALA A 73 12.56 -7.06 5.80
N VAL A 74 12.84 -5.77 5.98
CA VAL A 74 12.29 -4.98 7.10
C VAL A 74 10.77 -4.98 7.04
N CYS A 75 10.20 -4.65 5.87
CA CYS A 75 8.75 -4.59 5.70
C CYS A 75 8.09 -5.94 6.00
N ARG A 76 8.62 -7.04 5.44
CA ARG A 76 8.14 -8.40 5.75
C ARG A 76 8.19 -8.69 7.25
N ARG A 77 9.31 -8.39 7.95
CA ARG A 77 9.44 -8.60 9.39
C ARG A 77 8.45 -7.80 10.22
N LEU A 78 8.17 -6.56 9.81
CA LEU A 78 7.13 -5.75 10.47
C LEU A 78 5.77 -6.45 10.37
N ARG A 79 5.40 -6.96 9.18
CA ARG A 79 4.13 -7.66 8.96
C ARG A 79 4.05 -9.00 9.69
N GLU A 80 5.15 -9.79 9.71
CA GLU A 80 5.27 -11.03 10.50
C GLU A 80 5.06 -10.81 12.01
N ARG A 81 5.38 -9.59 12.48
CA ARG A 81 5.18 -9.17 13.88
C ARG A 81 3.89 -8.40 14.12
N GLU A 82 2.97 -8.47 13.17
CA GLU A 82 1.66 -7.79 13.23
C GLU A 82 1.76 -6.26 13.40
N ILE A 83 2.87 -5.65 12.95
CA ILE A 83 3.05 -4.19 12.91
C ILE A 83 2.53 -3.66 11.58
N TRP A 84 1.38 -3.00 11.63
CA TRP A 84 0.64 -2.52 10.44
C TRP A 84 0.83 -1.03 10.18
N THR A 85 1.80 -0.39 10.83
CA THR A 85 2.17 0.99 10.51
C THR A 85 2.39 1.12 9.01
N PRO A 86 1.76 2.10 8.33
CA PRO A 86 1.94 2.34 6.90
C PRO A 86 3.41 2.56 6.55
N VAL A 87 3.87 1.96 5.45
CA VAL A 87 5.25 2.04 4.99
C VAL A 87 5.30 2.71 3.62
N LEU A 88 6.02 3.83 3.55
CA LEU A 88 6.44 4.48 2.30
C LEU A 88 7.87 4.04 1.98
N MET A 89 8.05 3.26 0.92
CA MET A 89 9.39 2.87 0.49
C MET A 89 10.05 3.95 -0.35
N LEU A 90 11.30 4.27 -0.06
CA LEU A 90 12.18 5.08 -0.90
C LEU A 90 13.04 4.16 -1.77
N THR A 91 13.08 4.37 -3.07
CA THR A 91 13.84 3.53 -3.99
C THR A 91 14.64 4.36 -4.98
N ALA A 92 15.89 3.96 -5.24
CA ALA A 92 16.71 4.51 -6.31
C ALA A 92 16.39 3.87 -7.69
N ARG A 93 15.50 2.87 -7.74
CA ARG A 93 15.23 2.05 -8.92
C ARG A 93 13.84 2.34 -9.47
N ASP A 94 13.80 2.78 -10.72
CA ASP A 94 12.58 2.97 -11.50
C ASP A 94 12.01 1.66 -12.07
N ALA A 95 12.65 0.51 -11.81
CA ALA A 95 12.21 -0.75 -12.37
C ALA A 95 10.84 -1.15 -11.82
N VAL A 96 9.91 -1.46 -12.71
CA VAL A 96 8.56 -1.97 -12.39
C VAL A 96 8.64 -3.22 -11.50
N GLU A 97 9.70 -4.01 -11.67
CA GLU A 97 9.99 -5.23 -10.91
C GLU A 97 10.26 -4.95 -9.42
N ASP A 98 10.98 -3.88 -9.09
CA ASP A 98 11.28 -3.50 -7.71
C ASP A 98 10.03 -2.95 -6.99
N ARG A 99 9.15 -2.23 -7.70
CA ARG A 99 7.86 -1.80 -7.14
C ARG A 99 6.92 -2.97 -6.87
N VAL A 100 6.92 -3.97 -7.74
CA VAL A 100 6.15 -5.22 -7.54
C VAL A 100 6.69 -5.98 -6.33
N ALA A 101 8.01 -6.18 -6.24
CA ALA A 101 8.65 -6.87 -5.12
C ALA A 101 8.35 -6.20 -3.76
N GLY A 102 8.24 -4.90 -3.75
CA GLY A 102 7.97 -4.19 -2.51
C GLY A 102 6.50 -4.18 -2.10
N LEU A 103 5.56 -4.06 -3.06
CA LEU A 103 4.15 -4.29 -2.76
C LEU A 103 3.93 -5.71 -2.25
N ASP A 104 4.66 -6.69 -2.80
CA ASP A 104 4.66 -8.07 -2.31
C ASP A 104 5.28 -8.22 -0.92
N ALA A 105 6.20 -7.32 -0.53
CA ALA A 105 6.75 -7.24 0.82
C ALA A 105 5.81 -6.57 1.83
N GLY A 106 4.68 -5.99 1.39
CA GLY A 106 3.68 -5.37 2.25
C GLY A 106 3.84 -3.87 2.45
N ALA A 107 4.55 -3.16 1.56
CA ALA A 107 4.59 -1.70 1.55
C ALA A 107 3.27 -1.09 1.05
N ASP A 108 2.96 0.11 1.54
CA ASP A 108 1.69 0.79 1.25
C ASP A 108 1.82 1.82 0.12
N ASP A 109 3.01 2.40 -0.11
CA ASP A 109 3.31 3.32 -1.21
C ASP A 109 4.82 3.36 -1.50
N TYR A 110 5.19 3.98 -2.65
CA TYR A 110 6.56 4.10 -3.15
C TYR A 110 6.87 5.52 -3.58
N LEU A 111 8.13 5.93 -3.39
CA LEU A 111 8.65 7.18 -3.87
C LEU A 111 10.05 6.98 -4.44
N ALA A 112 10.22 7.27 -5.72
CA ALA A 112 11.51 7.14 -6.40
C ALA A 112 12.46 8.29 -6.03
N LYS A 113 13.72 7.98 -5.75
CA LYS A 113 14.81 8.94 -5.59
C LYS A 113 15.35 9.34 -6.98
N PRO A 114 15.58 10.66 -7.28
CA PRO A 114 15.35 11.83 -6.43
C PRO A 114 13.89 12.27 -6.39
N PHE A 115 13.42 12.77 -5.27
CA PHE A 115 12.06 13.25 -5.05
C PHE A 115 12.01 14.68 -4.48
N ALA A 116 10.88 15.34 -4.67
CA ALA A 116 10.58 16.60 -4.01
C ALA A 116 10.07 16.35 -2.57
N PHE A 117 10.50 17.18 -1.61
CA PHE A 117 10.05 17.04 -0.22
C PHE A 117 8.53 17.20 -0.08
N ASP A 118 7.92 18.09 -0.86
CA ASP A 118 6.47 18.31 -0.88
C ASP A 118 5.71 17.05 -1.34
N GLU A 119 6.27 16.26 -2.28
CA GLU A 119 5.71 14.99 -2.70
C GLU A 119 5.77 13.95 -1.58
N LEU A 120 6.94 13.82 -0.92
CA LEU A 120 7.09 12.97 0.26
C LEU A 120 6.02 13.31 1.31
N LEU A 121 5.90 14.58 1.68
CA LEU A 121 4.98 15.05 2.69
C LEU A 121 3.51 14.79 2.30
N ALA A 122 3.15 14.98 1.05
CA ALA A 122 1.80 14.68 0.55
C ALA A 122 1.46 13.19 0.67
N ARG A 123 2.43 12.31 0.35
CA ARG A 123 2.28 10.85 0.47
C ARG A 123 2.19 10.41 1.93
N LEU A 124 3.02 10.96 2.82
CA LEU A 124 2.95 10.68 4.26
C LEU A 124 1.58 11.05 4.84
N ARG A 125 1.06 12.24 4.51
CA ARG A 125 -0.29 12.66 4.91
C ARG A 125 -1.39 11.73 4.37
N ALA A 126 -1.24 11.25 3.14
CA ALA A 126 -2.18 10.29 2.55
C ALA A 126 -2.16 8.94 3.26
N LEU A 127 -0.98 8.46 3.65
CA LEU A 127 -0.80 7.21 4.39
C LEU A 127 -1.32 7.32 5.83
N ALA A 128 -0.99 8.42 6.53
CA ALA A 128 -1.40 8.62 7.93
C ALA A 128 -2.92 8.77 8.10
N ARG A 129 -3.65 9.26 7.08
CA ARG A 129 -5.12 9.28 7.09
C ARG A 129 -5.76 7.90 7.10
N ARG A 130 -5.05 6.86 6.64
CA ARG A 130 -5.47 5.47 6.82
C ARG A 130 -5.22 5.13 8.29
N ALA A 131 -6.27 5.14 9.10
CA ALA A 131 -6.20 5.00 10.56
C ALA A 131 -5.28 3.86 10.98
N PRO A 132 -4.29 4.08 11.89
CA PRO A 132 -3.31 3.07 12.29
C PRO A 132 -3.89 1.93 13.13
N ASN A 133 -5.17 1.96 13.48
CA ASN A 133 -5.82 1.04 14.40
C ASN A 133 -6.87 0.11 13.78
N GLU A 134 -7.16 0.22 12.50
CA GLU A 134 -7.91 -0.84 11.86
C GLU A 134 -6.90 -1.88 11.37
N ARG A 135 -6.77 -2.97 12.12
CA ARG A 135 -6.26 -4.23 11.56
C ARG A 135 -6.87 -4.36 10.18
N PRO A 136 -6.08 -4.63 9.11
CA PRO A 136 -6.67 -4.85 7.81
C PRO A 136 -7.78 -5.85 7.98
N THR A 137 -9.01 -5.37 7.93
CA THR A 137 -10.17 -6.21 8.15
C THR A 137 -10.16 -7.23 7.03
N MET A 138 -10.18 -8.52 7.37
CA MET A 138 -10.35 -9.58 6.39
C MET A 138 -11.51 -9.20 5.47
N LEU A 139 -11.23 -8.94 4.21
CA LEU A 139 -12.27 -8.68 3.23
C LEU A 139 -12.93 -10.00 2.87
N ALA A 140 -14.24 -10.05 2.97
CA ALA A 140 -14.98 -11.29 2.69
C ALA A 140 -16.27 -11.01 1.93
N VAL A 141 -16.53 -11.83 0.91
CA VAL A 141 -17.78 -11.86 0.16
C VAL A 141 -18.07 -13.32 -0.20
N GLY A 142 -19.15 -13.89 0.36
CA GLY A 142 -19.46 -15.31 0.24
C GLY A 142 -18.29 -16.17 0.74
N GLU A 143 -17.84 -17.11 -0.07
CA GLU A 143 -16.68 -17.98 0.25
C GLU A 143 -15.32 -17.31 0.03
N LEU A 144 -15.28 -16.14 -0.61
CA LEU A 144 -14.04 -15.45 -0.94
C LEU A 144 -13.58 -14.63 0.25
N ARG A 145 -12.34 -14.84 0.70
CA ARG A 145 -11.67 -14.09 1.78
C ARG A 145 -10.32 -13.60 1.29
N LEU A 146 -9.99 -12.36 1.62
CA LEU A 146 -8.71 -11.75 1.32
C LEU A 146 -8.18 -11.04 2.56
N ASP A 147 -6.97 -11.39 2.94
CA ASP A 147 -6.21 -10.70 3.97
C ASP A 147 -5.27 -9.68 3.30
N PRO A 148 -5.57 -8.39 3.37
CA PRO A 148 -4.72 -7.36 2.77
C PRO A 148 -3.32 -7.31 3.37
N ALA A 149 -3.22 -7.68 4.64
CA ALA A 149 -1.99 -7.61 5.40
C ALA A 149 -1.04 -8.77 5.09
N ALA A 150 -1.54 -9.99 5.17
CA ALA A 150 -0.77 -11.18 4.82
C ALA A 150 -0.67 -11.37 3.29
N ARG A 151 -1.37 -10.56 2.48
CA ARG A 151 -1.49 -10.70 1.01
C ARG A 151 -1.91 -12.11 0.58
N ARG A 152 -2.85 -12.69 1.32
CA ARG A 152 -3.35 -14.04 1.09
C ARG A 152 -4.82 -14.00 0.69
N VAL A 153 -5.22 -14.93 -0.14
CA VAL A 153 -6.60 -15.07 -0.65
C VAL A 153 -7.05 -16.49 -0.47
N TRP A 154 -8.30 -16.67 -0.05
CA TRP A 154 -8.93 -18.00 0.09
C TRP A 154 -10.29 -18.01 -0.57
N ARG A 155 -10.65 -19.19 -1.05
CA ARG A 155 -12.04 -19.54 -1.39
C ARG A 155 -12.47 -20.73 -0.55
N GLY A 156 -13.41 -20.51 0.36
CA GLY A 156 -13.69 -21.49 1.40
C GLY A 156 -12.43 -21.73 2.23
N ASP A 157 -12.01 -22.98 2.35
CA ASP A 157 -10.79 -23.38 3.08
C ASP A 157 -9.56 -23.53 2.18
N THR A 158 -9.69 -23.25 0.87
CA THR A 158 -8.59 -23.39 -0.09
C THR A 158 -7.91 -22.04 -0.30
N GLU A 159 -6.60 -21.96 -0.03
CA GLU A 159 -5.79 -20.81 -0.37
C GLU A 159 -5.54 -20.73 -1.88
N LEU A 160 -5.68 -19.53 -2.44
CA LEU A 160 -5.52 -19.28 -3.87
C LEU A 160 -4.19 -18.60 -4.14
N GLU A 161 -3.40 -19.14 -5.05
CA GLU A 161 -2.25 -18.43 -5.59
C GLU A 161 -2.69 -17.34 -6.55
N VAL A 162 -2.38 -16.08 -6.23
CA VAL A 162 -2.68 -14.90 -7.04
C VAL A 162 -1.42 -14.08 -7.25
N SER A 163 -1.26 -13.51 -8.45
CA SER A 163 -0.22 -12.53 -8.70
C SER A 163 -0.54 -11.20 -8.02
N SER A 164 0.44 -10.32 -7.85
CA SER A 164 0.25 -9.00 -7.24
C SER A 164 -0.85 -8.18 -7.92
N LYS A 165 -0.97 -8.25 -9.26
CA LYS A 165 -2.01 -7.54 -10.00
C LYS A 165 -3.39 -8.17 -9.83
N GLU A 166 -3.46 -9.49 -9.76
CA GLU A 166 -4.70 -10.21 -9.45
C GLU A 166 -5.16 -9.90 -8.02
N PHE A 167 -4.21 -9.84 -7.07
CA PHE A 167 -4.48 -9.47 -5.69
C PHE A 167 -5.04 -8.05 -5.59
N ALA A 168 -4.35 -7.05 -6.16
CA ALA A 168 -4.78 -5.65 -6.13
C ALA A 168 -6.18 -5.48 -6.76
N LEU A 169 -6.43 -6.15 -7.89
CA LEU A 169 -7.72 -6.12 -8.55
C LEU A 169 -8.82 -6.77 -7.71
N LEU A 170 -8.51 -7.89 -7.06
CA LEU A 170 -9.44 -8.60 -6.20
C LEU A 170 -9.74 -7.82 -4.92
N GLU A 171 -8.74 -7.19 -4.32
CA GLU A 171 -8.92 -6.30 -3.18
C GLU A 171 -9.85 -5.13 -3.52
N LEU A 172 -9.65 -4.52 -4.70
CA LEU A 172 -10.50 -3.43 -5.16
C LEU A 172 -11.96 -3.88 -5.35
N PHE A 173 -12.17 -5.07 -5.92
CA PHE A 173 -13.51 -5.66 -6.04
C PHE A 173 -14.15 -5.95 -4.69
N LEU A 174 -13.39 -6.52 -3.73
CA LEU A 174 -13.90 -6.84 -2.40
C LEU A 174 -14.26 -5.61 -1.58
N ARG A 175 -13.45 -4.53 -1.70
CA ARG A 175 -13.76 -3.24 -1.05
C ARG A 175 -14.99 -2.55 -1.63
N ASN A 176 -15.38 -2.90 -2.85
CA ASN A 176 -16.51 -2.34 -3.57
C ASN A 176 -17.51 -3.44 -3.98
N ALA A 177 -17.70 -4.44 -3.13
CA ALA A 177 -18.60 -5.54 -3.41
C ALA A 177 -20.02 -5.02 -3.76
N GLY A 178 -20.63 -5.63 -4.76
CA GLY A 178 -21.94 -5.22 -5.29
C GLY A 178 -21.91 -3.97 -6.18
N ALA A 179 -20.89 -3.13 -6.11
CA ALA A 179 -20.77 -1.95 -6.96
C ALA A 179 -20.19 -2.30 -8.35
N VAL A 180 -20.62 -1.54 -9.38
CA VAL A 180 -20.06 -1.65 -10.72
C VAL A 180 -18.84 -0.74 -10.83
N LEU A 181 -17.66 -1.32 -11.07
CA LEU A 181 -16.43 -0.59 -11.30
C LEU A 181 -16.16 -0.48 -12.80
N SER A 182 -15.91 0.74 -13.29
CA SER A 182 -15.52 0.97 -14.68
C SER A 182 -14.11 0.44 -14.96
N ARG A 183 -13.77 0.24 -16.25
CA ARG A 183 -12.41 -0.16 -16.62
C ARG A 183 -11.35 0.85 -16.17
N ASP A 184 -11.67 2.14 -16.24
CA ASP A 184 -10.76 3.20 -15.79
C ASP A 184 -10.55 3.16 -14.26
N GLN A 185 -11.60 2.98 -13.47
CA GLN A 185 -11.49 2.80 -12.02
C GLN A 185 -10.67 1.57 -11.63
N LEU A 186 -10.81 0.46 -12.38
CA LEU A 186 -10.03 -0.75 -12.16
C LEU A 186 -8.56 -0.56 -12.56
N LEU A 187 -8.27 0.20 -13.63
CA LEU A 187 -6.92 0.56 -14.02
C LEU A 187 -6.28 1.49 -12.99
N ASP A 188 -6.95 2.56 -12.62
CA ASP A 188 -6.42 3.56 -11.69
C ASP A 188 -6.21 2.99 -10.27
N GLY A 189 -7.02 1.98 -9.87
CA GLY A 189 -6.91 1.33 -8.57
C GLY A 189 -5.91 0.18 -8.47
N ALA A 190 -5.55 -0.47 -9.60
CA ALA A 190 -4.68 -1.64 -9.60
C ALA A 190 -3.40 -1.47 -10.45
N TRP A 191 -3.26 -0.37 -11.21
CA TRP A 191 -2.09 -0.04 -12.03
C TRP A 191 -1.63 1.39 -11.80
N ASP A 192 -0.31 1.63 -11.96
CA ASP A 192 0.26 2.96 -11.92
C ASP A 192 -0.13 3.81 -13.15
N MET A 193 -0.18 5.14 -12.97
CA MET A 193 -0.50 6.09 -14.05
C MET A 193 0.46 6.06 -15.25
N SER A 194 1.65 5.46 -15.10
CA SER A 194 2.64 5.25 -16.17
C SER A 194 2.34 4.07 -17.08
N PHE A 195 1.30 3.28 -16.76
CA PHE A 195 0.95 2.11 -17.56
C PHE A 195 0.27 2.56 -18.85
N GLU A 196 0.82 2.16 -20.02
CA GLU A 196 0.12 2.34 -21.29
C GLU A 196 -1.26 1.69 -21.21
N ARG A 197 -2.32 2.48 -21.33
CA ARG A 197 -3.72 2.05 -21.26
C ARG A 197 -4.04 1.14 -22.45
N ARG A 198 -3.60 -0.11 -22.41
CA ARG A 198 -4.02 -1.12 -23.37
C ARG A 198 -5.45 -1.51 -23.04
N SER A 199 -6.34 -1.35 -24.00
CA SER A 199 -7.79 -1.46 -23.85
C SER A 199 -8.30 -2.82 -23.34
N ASN A 200 -7.49 -3.88 -23.31
CA ASN A 200 -7.90 -5.25 -22.98
C ASN A 200 -7.22 -5.85 -21.72
N VAL A 201 -6.34 -5.12 -21.03
CA VAL A 201 -5.60 -5.68 -19.90
C VAL A 201 -6.53 -6.12 -18.76
N ILE A 202 -7.52 -5.31 -18.42
CA ILE A 202 -8.53 -5.66 -17.39
C ILE A 202 -9.29 -6.93 -17.75
N ASP A 203 -9.69 -7.07 -19.03
CA ASP A 203 -10.45 -8.23 -19.49
C ASP A 203 -9.66 -9.54 -19.31
N VAL A 204 -8.33 -9.47 -19.51
CA VAL A 204 -7.42 -10.61 -19.30
C VAL A 204 -7.36 -10.99 -17.81
N TYR A 205 -7.12 -10.02 -16.93
CA TYR A 205 -7.05 -10.28 -15.49
C TYR A 205 -8.38 -10.73 -14.90
N VAL A 206 -9.49 -10.13 -15.30
CA VAL A 206 -10.83 -10.58 -14.90
C VAL A 206 -11.09 -12.02 -15.35
N ARG A 207 -10.66 -12.38 -16.58
CA ARG A 207 -10.78 -13.76 -17.06
C ARG A 207 -9.97 -14.73 -16.19
N THR A 208 -8.74 -14.38 -15.85
CA THR A 208 -7.86 -15.19 -14.98
C THR A 208 -8.45 -15.34 -13.59
N LEU A 209 -8.90 -14.24 -12.98
CA LEU A 209 -9.57 -14.26 -11.67
C LEU A 209 -10.82 -15.14 -11.67
N ARG A 210 -11.66 -15.05 -12.69
CA ARG A 210 -12.84 -15.94 -12.84
C ARG A 210 -12.46 -17.42 -12.84
N GLY A 211 -11.28 -17.75 -13.39
CA GLY A 211 -10.76 -19.12 -13.35
C GLY A 211 -10.44 -19.59 -11.93
N LYS A 212 -10.00 -18.70 -11.05
CA LYS A 212 -9.58 -18.99 -9.67
C LYS A 212 -10.72 -18.90 -8.67
N ILE A 213 -11.50 -17.81 -8.71
CA ILE A 213 -12.56 -17.54 -7.73
C ILE A 213 -13.97 -18.01 -8.15
N GLY A 214 -14.12 -18.50 -9.37
CA GLY A 214 -15.40 -18.94 -9.93
C GLY A 214 -15.86 -18.05 -11.09
N ARG A 215 -16.38 -18.70 -12.12
CA ARG A 215 -16.77 -18.04 -13.38
C ARG A 215 -17.84 -16.95 -13.20
N ASN A 216 -18.72 -17.11 -12.22
CA ASN A 216 -19.85 -16.22 -11.96
C ASN A 216 -19.57 -15.16 -10.89
N ALA A 217 -18.42 -15.24 -10.19
CA ALA A 217 -18.10 -14.33 -9.09
C ALA A 217 -17.99 -12.87 -9.56
N ILE A 218 -17.39 -12.64 -10.73
CA ILE A 218 -17.29 -11.30 -11.33
C ILE A 218 -18.24 -11.24 -12.54
N GLU A 219 -19.23 -10.37 -12.47
CA GLU A 219 -20.17 -10.11 -13.56
C GLU A 219 -19.62 -9.05 -14.52
N THR A 220 -19.89 -9.19 -15.82
CA THR A 220 -19.65 -8.13 -16.81
C THR A 220 -20.90 -7.29 -16.99
N VAL A 221 -20.84 -6.00 -16.66
CA VAL A 221 -21.90 -5.03 -16.94
C VAL A 221 -21.59 -4.37 -18.27
N ARG A 222 -22.30 -4.78 -19.32
CA ARG A 222 -22.02 -4.36 -20.71
C ARG A 222 -22.01 -2.84 -20.84
N GLY A 223 -20.97 -2.30 -21.47
CA GLY A 223 -20.79 -0.86 -21.70
C GLY A 223 -20.38 -0.05 -20.47
N VAL A 224 -20.32 -0.65 -19.26
CA VAL A 224 -19.97 0.03 -18.01
C VAL A 224 -18.68 -0.51 -17.40
N GLY A 225 -18.60 -1.81 -17.09
CA GLY A 225 -17.44 -2.39 -16.41
C GLY A 225 -17.71 -3.77 -15.82
N TYR A 226 -17.26 -3.97 -14.59
CA TYR A 226 -17.32 -5.25 -13.88
C TYR A 226 -17.84 -5.06 -12.45
N ARG A 227 -18.45 -6.10 -11.89
CA ARG A 227 -18.98 -6.13 -10.54
C ARG A 227 -18.68 -7.47 -9.88
N LEU A 228 -18.11 -7.46 -8.67
CA LEU A 228 -18.08 -8.63 -7.81
C LEU A 228 -19.50 -8.84 -7.25
N ARG A 229 -20.07 -10.01 -7.45
CA ARG A 229 -21.38 -10.36 -6.88
C ARG A 229 -21.24 -10.57 -5.38
N GLU A 230 -22.14 -10.00 -4.62
CA GLU A 230 -22.37 -10.39 -3.23
C GLU A 230 -22.92 -11.83 -3.30
N GLY A 231 -22.21 -12.81 -2.72
CA GLY A 231 -22.61 -14.21 -2.84
C GLY A 231 -24.04 -14.46 -2.35
N GLU A 232 -24.70 -15.43 -2.96
CA GLU A 232 -25.93 -16.04 -2.41
C GLU A 232 -25.64 -16.78 -1.12
#